data_4f8a6c0607123a4c088bc3ad79be2e28
#
_entry.id   4f8a6c0607123a4c088bc3ad79be2e28
#
_cell.length_a   1.000
_cell.length_b   1.000
_cell.length_c   1.000
_cell.angle_alpha   90.00
_cell.angle_beta   90.00
_cell.angle_gamma   90.00
#
_symmetry.space_group_name_H-M   'P 1'
#
loop_
_entity.id
_entity.type
_entity.pdbx_description
1 polymer ?
#
loop_
_entity_poly.entity_id
_entity_poly.type
_entity_poly.pdbx_seq_one_letter_code
_entity_poly.pdbx_strand_id
1 'polypeptide(L)'
;MNSRTRPDRPASADLQAVAEDVDLLLDLDAQNNDDGRSPESVRGTGTVLGVPYDLRRPTAERLKATWWDPTSEKVVVPRAFGAGWAVNFGALAVKAGAIEPDAEDVPFASTPDAAFRAAAVGPAVLAAAVVAHYAVRGRSLPEMLPNHWNLVGEVDGTVSKPVATVIDIVTATAGAGLAALGAFGARDHGTRTGLVAAGAGTAATAAMITVGRVAAPGKAPWFGPSLLAGLGGAAGATLLGLARAGRRAEQRRDLG
;
A
#
# COMPACT_ATOMS: atom_id res chain seq x y z
N MET A 1 2.92 -51.55 -45.86
CA MET A 1 3.33 -50.78 -44.67
C MET A 1 3.50 -49.33 -45.08
N ASN A 2 2.47 -48.51 -44.89
CA ASN A 2 2.47 -47.09 -45.29
C ASN A 2 2.41 -46.23 -44.02
N SER A 3 3.55 -45.74 -43.57
CA SER A 3 3.67 -44.80 -42.51
C SER A 3 3.40 -43.37 -43.04
N ARG A 4 2.19 -42.83 -42.75
CA ARG A 4 1.88 -41.43 -42.98
C ARG A 4 2.54 -40.60 -41.88
N THR A 5 3.61 -39.91 -42.21
CA THR A 5 4.18 -38.83 -41.39
C THR A 5 3.19 -37.66 -41.35
N ARG A 6 2.80 -37.26 -40.17
CA ARG A 6 2.01 -36.08 -39.87
C ARG A 6 2.92 -34.84 -40.04
N PRO A 7 2.52 -33.80 -40.79
CA PRO A 7 3.36 -32.61 -40.90
C PRO A 7 3.38 -31.88 -39.56
N ASP A 8 4.57 -31.56 -39.08
CA ASP A 8 4.80 -30.71 -37.90
C ASP A 8 4.21 -29.34 -38.13
N ARG A 9 3.20 -28.98 -37.36
CA ARG A 9 2.62 -27.64 -37.31
C ARG A 9 3.59 -26.77 -36.49
N PRO A 10 4.07 -25.62 -36.98
CA PRO A 10 4.99 -24.80 -36.23
C PRO A 10 4.30 -24.25 -34.99
N ALA A 11 4.94 -24.39 -33.83
CA ALA A 11 4.46 -23.92 -32.49
C ALA A 11 4.12 -22.42 -32.47
N SER A 12 4.64 -21.65 -33.42
CA SER A 12 4.34 -20.20 -33.56
C SER A 12 2.91 -19.91 -34.02
N ALA A 13 2.27 -20.83 -34.78
CA ALA A 13 0.91 -20.64 -35.25
C ALA A 13 -0.12 -20.82 -34.10
N ASP A 14 0.16 -21.71 -33.16
CA ASP A 14 -0.71 -21.93 -31.99
C ASP A 14 -0.60 -20.79 -30.99
N LEU A 15 0.57 -20.16 -30.86
CA LEU A 15 0.77 -18.97 -30.00
C LEU A 15 0.11 -17.71 -30.59
N GLN A 16 0.10 -17.55 -31.92
CA GLN A 16 -0.61 -16.45 -32.56
C GLN A 16 -2.13 -16.59 -32.42
N ALA A 17 -2.68 -17.79 -32.59
CA ALA A 17 -4.10 -18.03 -32.40
C ALA A 17 -4.57 -17.76 -30.97
N VAL A 18 -3.74 -18.09 -29.94
CA VAL A 18 -4.02 -17.77 -28.55
C VAL A 18 -3.93 -16.26 -28.29
N ALA A 19 -3.00 -15.54 -28.94
CA ALA A 19 -2.89 -14.10 -28.81
C ALA A 19 -4.11 -13.37 -29.41
N GLU A 20 -4.57 -13.81 -30.60
CA GLU A 20 -5.77 -13.26 -31.23
C GLU A 20 -7.04 -13.55 -30.45
N ASP A 21 -7.17 -14.73 -29.81
CA ASP A 21 -8.28 -15.04 -28.90
C ASP A 21 -8.26 -14.20 -27.63
N VAL A 22 -7.08 -13.88 -27.10
CA VAL A 22 -6.93 -13.00 -25.94
C VAL A 22 -7.29 -11.55 -26.28
N ASP A 23 -6.83 -11.05 -27.44
CA ASP A 23 -7.18 -9.70 -27.90
C ASP A 23 -8.68 -9.56 -28.19
N LEU A 24 -9.30 -10.60 -28.79
CA LEU A 24 -10.75 -10.63 -29.01
C LEU A 24 -11.54 -10.63 -27.69
N LEU A 25 -11.06 -11.33 -26.66
CA LEU A 25 -11.68 -11.31 -25.33
C LEU A 25 -11.52 -9.97 -24.63
N LEU A 26 -10.39 -9.29 -24.82
CA LEU A 26 -10.15 -7.96 -24.29
C LEU A 26 -11.02 -6.89 -24.99
N ASP A 27 -11.22 -7.01 -26.30
CA ASP A 27 -12.11 -6.12 -27.08
C ASP A 27 -13.58 -6.35 -26.73
N LEU A 28 -14.01 -7.59 -26.48
CA LEU A 28 -15.37 -7.89 -26.02
C LEU A 28 -15.63 -7.33 -24.60
N ASP A 29 -14.63 -7.31 -23.72
CA ASP A 29 -14.73 -6.65 -22.41
C ASP A 29 -14.76 -5.11 -22.56
N ALA A 30 -14.04 -4.53 -23.52
CA ALA A 30 -14.08 -3.10 -23.80
C ALA A 30 -15.43 -2.64 -24.39
N GLN A 31 -16.02 -3.41 -25.30
CA GLN A 31 -17.31 -3.10 -25.91
C GLN A 31 -18.49 -3.26 -24.95
N ASN A 32 -18.42 -4.16 -23.97
CA ASN A 32 -19.44 -4.32 -22.93
C ASN A 32 -19.45 -3.16 -21.89
N ASN A 33 -18.46 -2.29 -21.90
CA ASN A 33 -18.40 -1.13 -20.99
C ASN A 33 -19.13 0.13 -21.53
N ASP A 34 -19.56 0.16 -22.79
CA ASP A 34 -20.14 1.37 -23.41
C ASP A 34 -21.69 1.38 -23.46
N ASP A 35 -22.33 0.31 -23.03
CA ASP A 35 -23.81 0.22 -22.99
C ASP A 35 -24.35 0.76 -21.66
N GLY A 36 -24.35 2.05 -21.43
CA GLY A 36 -25.27 2.85 -20.57
C GLY A 36 -25.93 2.20 -19.34
N ARG A 37 -25.36 1.13 -18.79
CA ARG A 37 -25.86 0.42 -17.61
C ARG A 37 -25.36 1.05 -16.34
N SER A 38 -26.27 1.30 -15.43
CA SER A 38 -26.02 1.78 -14.06
C SER A 38 -24.81 1.13 -13.42
N PRO A 39 -24.04 1.86 -12.56
CA PRO A 39 -22.79 1.37 -11.97
C PRO A 39 -22.91 0.10 -11.09
N GLU A 40 -24.12 -0.46 -10.97
CA GLU A 40 -24.41 -1.60 -10.07
C GLU A 40 -24.11 -2.99 -10.64
N SER A 41 -23.72 -3.14 -11.90
CA SER A 41 -23.62 -4.48 -12.53
C SER A 41 -22.26 -4.85 -13.14
N VAL A 42 -21.18 -4.21 -12.70
CA VAL A 42 -19.84 -4.65 -13.14
C VAL A 42 -19.49 -5.96 -12.44
N ARG A 43 -19.31 -7.08 -13.22
CA ARG A 43 -18.92 -8.38 -12.66
C ARG A 43 -17.74 -8.24 -11.70
N GLY A 44 -17.89 -8.76 -10.50
CA GLY A 44 -16.85 -8.73 -9.46
C GLY A 44 -16.91 -7.54 -8.50
N THR A 45 -17.90 -6.65 -8.61
CA THR A 45 -18.14 -5.58 -7.62
C THR A 45 -19.52 -5.69 -7.01
N GLY A 46 -19.67 -5.23 -5.79
CA GLY A 46 -20.98 -5.21 -5.11
C GLY A 46 -20.89 -4.80 -3.66
N THR A 47 -21.99 -5.04 -2.93
CA THR A 47 -22.08 -4.76 -1.50
C THR A 47 -22.68 -5.96 -0.78
N VAL A 48 -22.06 -6.41 0.30
CA VAL A 48 -22.55 -7.47 1.18
C VAL A 48 -22.69 -6.91 2.59
N LEU A 49 -23.90 -6.95 3.14
CA LEU A 49 -24.21 -6.38 4.45
C LEU A 49 -23.79 -4.92 4.62
N GLY A 50 -23.90 -4.10 3.55
CA GLY A 50 -23.47 -2.70 3.55
C GLY A 50 -21.97 -2.50 3.32
N VAL A 51 -21.16 -3.56 3.27
CA VAL A 51 -19.72 -3.49 3.03
C VAL A 51 -19.46 -3.65 1.53
N PRO A 52 -18.84 -2.66 0.85
CA PRO A 52 -18.51 -2.78 -0.56
C PRO A 52 -17.40 -3.81 -0.77
N TYR A 53 -17.44 -4.49 -1.91
CA TYR A 53 -16.36 -5.36 -2.34
C TYR A 53 -16.04 -5.16 -3.82
N ASP A 54 -14.79 -5.37 -4.18
CA ASP A 54 -14.30 -5.33 -5.55
C ASP A 54 -13.26 -6.46 -5.74
N LEU A 55 -13.59 -7.44 -6.56
CA LEU A 55 -12.76 -8.61 -6.85
C LEU A 55 -12.07 -8.50 -8.21
N ARG A 56 -12.21 -7.38 -8.90
CA ARG A 56 -11.52 -7.13 -10.17
C ARG A 56 -10.01 -7.05 -9.94
N ARG A 57 -9.27 -7.35 -11.00
CA ARG A 57 -7.81 -7.35 -10.96
C ARG A 57 -7.28 -6.01 -10.43
N PRO A 58 -6.41 -5.98 -9.42
CA PRO A 58 -5.83 -4.74 -8.93
C PRO A 58 -4.82 -4.21 -9.94
N THR A 59 -5.07 -3.01 -10.48
CA THR A 59 -4.09 -2.26 -11.26
C THR A 59 -3.49 -1.13 -10.44
N ALA A 60 -2.27 -0.69 -10.80
CA ALA A 60 -1.63 0.43 -10.10
C ALA A 60 -2.46 1.71 -10.16
N GLU A 61 -3.12 1.97 -11.29
CA GLU A 61 -4.00 3.13 -11.49
C GLU A 61 -5.23 3.07 -10.58
N ARG A 62 -5.91 1.93 -10.50
CA ARG A 62 -7.06 1.74 -9.61
C ARG A 62 -6.68 1.86 -8.14
N LEU A 63 -5.55 1.29 -7.76
CA LEU A 63 -5.02 1.44 -6.40
C LEU A 63 -4.70 2.91 -6.12
N LYS A 64 -4.02 3.61 -7.05
CA LYS A 64 -3.70 5.03 -6.93
C LYS A 64 -4.98 5.87 -6.79
N ALA A 65 -5.98 5.69 -7.68
CA ALA A 65 -7.26 6.41 -7.63
C ALA A 65 -8.03 6.19 -6.32
N THR A 66 -7.82 5.06 -5.65
CA THR A 66 -8.48 4.78 -4.36
C THR A 66 -7.83 5.52 -3.20
N TRP A 67 -6.52 5.58 -3.13
CA TRP A 67 -5.83 6.18 -2.00
C TRP A 67 -5.39 7.63 -2.22
N TRP A 68 -5.40 8.11 -3.47
CA TRP A 68 -5.04 9.47 -3.82
C TRP A 68 -5.94 10.02 -4.92
N ASP A 69 -7.02 10.67 -4.52
CA ASP A 69 -7.94 11.41 -5.38
C ASP A 69 -8.31 12.72 -4.68
N PRO A 70 -7.59 13.82 -4.93
CA PRO A 70 -7.85 15.11 -4.31
C PRO A 70 -9.14 15.77 -4.83
N THR A 71 -9.66 15.36 -6.01
CA THR A 71 -10.89 15.91 -6.57
C THR A 71 -12.14 15.37 -5.87
N SER A 72 -12.01 14.23 -5.20
CA SER A 72 -13.10 13.61 -4.45
C SER A 72 -13.31 14.27 -3.09
N GLU A 73 -14.55 14.58 -2.73
CA GLU A 73 -14.90 15.05 -1.38
C GLU A 73 -14.86 13.93 -0.32
N LYS A 74 -14.85 12.67 -0.76
CA LYS A 74 -14.95 11.50 0.13
C LYS A 74 -13.57 11.08 0.64
N VAL A 75 -13.38 11.19 1.96
CA VAL A 75 -12.17 10.68 2.65
C VAL A 75 -12.18 9.16 2.76
N VAL A 76 -13.37 8.54 2.87
CA VAL A 76 -13.52 7.09 2.95
C VAL A 76 -14.21 6.61 1.68
N VAL A 77 -13.54 5.73 0.94
CA VAL A 77 -13.97 5.22 -0.36
C VAL A 77 -13.93 3.69 -0.39
N PRO A 78 -14.71 3.02 -1.25
CA PRO A 78 -14.57 1.59 -1.46
C PRO A 78 -13.15 1.22 -1.89
N ARG A 79 -12.66 0.07 -1.45
CA ARG A 79 -11.33 -0.44 -1.86
C ARG A 79 -11.31 -0.76 -3.35
N ALA A 80 -10.17 -0.52 -4.00
CA ALA A 80 -9.94 -0.93 -5.39
C ALA A 80 -9.85 -2.45 -5.57
N PHE A 81 -9.58 -3.20 -4.47
CA PHE A 81 -9.53 -4.66 -4.44
C PHE A 81 -9.83 -5.18 -3.04
N GLY A 82 -10.59 -6.27 -2.98
CA GLY A 82 -11.03 -6.90 -1.74
C GLY A 82 -12.32 -6.28 -1.19
N ALA A 83 -12.63 -6.53 0.06
CA ALA A 83 -13.81 -6.02 0.73
C ALA A 83 -13.46 -4.87 1.69
N GLY A 84 -14.41 -3.92 1.86
CA GLY A 84 -14.32 -2.83 2.82
C GLY A 84 -13.92 -1.49 2.20
N TRP A 85 -13.37 -0.64 3.04
CA TRP A 85 -13.12 0.77 2.76
C TRP A 85 -11.62 1.07 2.75
N ALA A 86 -11.23 2.10 2.04
CA ALA A 86 -9.89 2.67 2.04
C ALA A 86 -9.95 4.16 2.38
N VAL A 87 -8.84 4.72 2.84
CA VAL A 87 -8.71 6.16 3.08
C VAL A 87 -8.17 6.82 1.82
N ASN A 88 -8.91 7.80 1.32
CA ASN A 88 -8.44 8.71 0.27
C ASN A 88 -7.61 9.84 0.90
N PHE A 89 -6.30 9.68 0.88
CA PHE A 89 -5.38 10.67 1.43
C PHE A 89 -5.35 11.97 0.62
N GLY A 90 -5.71 11.95 -0.67
CA GLY A 90 -5.88 13.15 -1.50
C GLY A 90 -6.97 14.04 -0.93
N ALA A 91 -8.18 13.49 -0.73
CA ALA A 91 -9.29 14.22 -0.11
C ALA A 91 -8.96 14.71 1.30
N LEU A 92 -8.23 13.90 2.09
CA LEU A 92 -7.79 14.30 3.42
C LEU A 92 -6.78 15.47 3.36
N ALA A 93 -5.87 15.46 2.38
CA ALA A 93 -4.89 16.52 2.17
C ALA A 93 -5.56 17.85 1.78
N VAL A 94 -6.58 17.79 0.94
CA VAL A 94 -7.41 18.97 0.57
C VAL A 94 -8.13 19.49 1.81
N LYS A 95 -8.83 18.65 2.57
CA LYS A 95 -9.52 19.04 3.80
C LYS A 95 -8.58 19.60 4.87
N ALA A 96 -7.34 19.15 4.90
CA ALA A 96 -6.30 19.68 5.78
C ALA A 96 -5.64 20.97 5.24
N GLY A 97 -6.09 21.50 4.11
CA GLY A 97 -5.50 22.69 3.45
C GLY A 97 -4.05 22.49 3.01
N ALA A 98 -3.63 21.24 2.80
CA ALA A 98 -2.27 20.91 2.39
C ALA A 98 -2.08 21.03 0.86
N ILE A 99 -3.16 20.81 0.10
CA ILE A 99 -3.22 20.93 -1.37
C ILE A 99 -4.57 21.52 -1.79
N GLU A 100 -4.68 21.97 -3.03
CA GLU A 100 -5.94 22.42 -3.64
C GLU A 100 -6.64 21.27 -4.38
N PRO A 101 -7.98 21.28 -4.52
CA PRO A 101 -8.73 20.18 -5.12
C PRO A 101 -8.40 19.92 -6.58
N ASP A 102 -8.06 20.99 -7.32
CA ASP A 102 -7.81 21.01 -8.75
C ASP A 102 -6.30 20.96 -9.11
N ALA A 103 -5.45 20.83 -8.08
CA ALA A 103 -4.03 21.09 -8.23
C ALA A 103 -3.27 20.07 -9.08
N GLU A 104 -3.88 18.93 -9.59
CA GLU A 104 -2.90 17.94 -9.96
C GLU A 104 -3.25 16.90 -11.03
N ASP A 105 -2.89 17.19 -12.25
CA ASP A 105 -2.66 16.14 -13.26
C ASP A 105 -1.50 15.20 -12.87
N VAL A 106 -0.49 15.69 -12.12
CA VAL A 106 0.64 14.90 -11.64
C VAL A 106 0.92 15.21 -10.16
N PRO A 107 0.25 14.51 -9.22
CA PRO A 107 0.49 14.70 -7.80
C PRO A 107 1.97 14.48 -7.44
N PHE A 108 2.49 15.38 -6.61
CA PHE A 108 3.88 15.37 -6.13
C PHE A 108 4.96 15.73 -7.19
N ALA A 109 4.59 16.21 -8.40
CA ALA A 109 5.56 16.56 -9.45
C ALA A 109 6.62 17.55 -8.97
N SER A 110 6.23 18.53 -8.16
CA SER A 110 7.12 19.56 -7.63
C SER A 110 7.81 19.19 -6.31
N THR A 111 7.59 17.96 -5.80
CA THR A 111 8.23 17.54 -4.55
C THR A 111 9.73 17.38 -4.73
N PRO A 112 10.57 18.12 -3.99
CA PRO A 112 12.01 18.06 -4.16
C PRO A 112 12.60 16.76 -3.65
N ASP A 113 13.70 16.29 -4.25
CA ASP A 113 14.41 15.07 -3.85
C ASP A 113 14.79 15.05 -2.37
N ALA A 114 15.14 16.22 -1.82
CA ALA A 114 15.47 16.35 -0.40
C ALA A 114 14.29 15.96 0.51
N ALA A 115 13.06 16.21 0.09
CA ALA A 115 11.87 15.83 0.86
C ALA A 115 11.68 14.31 0.87
N PHE A 116 11.89 13.61 -0.25
CA PHE A 116 11.85 12.15 -0.32
C PHE A 116 12.93 11.52 0.58
N ARG A 117 14.15 12.07 0.56
CA ARG A 117 15.25 11.60 1.42
C ARG A 117 14.93 11.81 2.89
N ALA A 118 14.41 12.98 3.26
CA ALA A 118 13.98 13.26 4.63
C ALA A 118 12.88 12.32 5.10
N ALA A 119 11.90 12.03 4.24
CA ALA A 119 10.78 11.12 4.57
C ALA A 119 11.24 9.68 4.77
N ALA A 120 12.33 9.24 4.14
CA ALA A 120 12.90 7.90 4.32
C ALA A 120 13.67 7.72 5.65
N VAL A 121 14.01 8.80 6.35
CA VAL A 121 14.74 8.72 7.63
C VAL A 121 13.90 8.03 8.71
N GLY A 122 12.60 8.37 8.82
CA GLY A 122 11.72 7.77 9.81
C GLY A 122 11.65 6.25 9.74
N PRO A 123 11.32 5.65 8.57
CA PRO A 123 11.35 4.20 8.38
C PRO A 123 12.71 3.56 8.71
N ALA A 124 13.82 4.19 8.34
CA ALA A 124 15.16 3.70 8.65
C ALA A 124 15.43 3.69 10.17
N VAL A 125 15.04 4.74 10.88
CA VAL A 125 15.14 4.82 12.35
C VAL A 125 14.28 3.76 13.02
N LEU A 126 13.05 3.55 12.56
CA LEU A 126 12.17 2.52 13.10
C LEU A 126 12.74 1.11 12.88
N ALA A 127 13.28 0.82 11.70
CA ALA A 127 13.93 -0.46 11.42
C ALA A 127 15.16 -0.66 12.32
N ALA A 128 16.01 0.34 12.47
CA ALA A 128 17.15 0.30 13.38
C ALA A 128 16.71 0.08 14.83
N ALA A 129 15.63 0.71 15.27
CA ALA A 129 15.08 0.53 16.61
C ALA A 129 14.57 -0.90 16.86
N VAL A 130 13.90 -1.52 15.87
CA VAL A 130 13.45 -2.91 15.95
C VAL A 130 14.65 -3.85 16.06
N VAL A 131 15.67 -3.67 15.22
CA VAL A 131 16.91 -4.46 15.27
C VAL A 131 17.60 -4.30 16.63
N ALA A 132 17.79 -3.06 17.10
CA ALA A 132 18.40 -2.76 18.38
C ALA A 132 17.60 -3.37 19.56
N HIS A 133 16.28 -3.33 19.51
CA HIS A 133 15.43 -3.95 20.53
C HIS A 133 15.76 -5.43 20.69
N TYR A 134 15.80 -6.20 19.60
CA TYR A 134 16.10 -7.63 19.65
C TYR A 134 17.58 -7.91 19.99
N ALA A 135 18.50 -7.08 19.54
CA ALA A 135 19.91 -7.22 19.88
C ALA A 135 20.17 -7.02 21.37
N VAL A 136 19.52 -6.04 21.98
CA VAL A 136 19.73 -5.70 23.40
C VAL A 136 18.85 -6.55 24.32
N ARG A 137 17.58 -6.71 23.97
CA ARG A 137 16.57 -7.36 24.82
C ARG A 137 16.27 -8.80 24.49
N GLY A 138 16.70 -9.31 23.35
CA GLY A 138 16.33 -10.63 22.85
C GLY A 138 16.60 -11.77 23.85
N ARG A 139 17.69 -11.67 24.63
CA ARG A 139 18.02 -12.69 25.65
C ARG A 139 17.05 -12.70 26.83
N SER A 140 16.46 -11.57 27.17
CA SER A 140 15.53 -11.42 28.31
C SER A 140 14.08 -11.62 27.93
N LEU A 141 13.75 -11.72 26.63
CA LEU A 141 12.40 -11.98 26.17
C LEU A 141 11.97 -13.42 26.44
N PRO A 142 10.66 -13.65 26.73
CA PRO A 142 10.09 -14.99 26.83
C PRO A 142 10.34 -15.83 25.57
N GLU A 143 10.33 -17.16 25.69
CA GLU A 143 10.49 -18.07 24.55
C GLU A 143 9.31 -18.03 23.58
N MET A 144 8.11 -17.71 24.06
CA MET A 144 6.90 -17.50 23.27
C MET A 144 6.45 -16.06 23.38
N LEU A 145 6.19 -15.43 22.25
CA LEU A 145 5.78 -14.02 22.15
C LEU A 145 4.40 -13.92 21.50
N PRO A 146 3.56 -12.95 21.90
CA PRO A 146 2.30 -12.65 21.24
C PRO A 146 2.50 -12.41 19.73
N ASN A 147 1.64 -13.00 18.91
CA ASN A 147 1.69 -12.81 17.44
C ASN A 147 0.35 -12.37 16.87
N HIS A 148 -0.73 -12.67 17.57
CA HIS A 148 -2.07 -12.29 17.18
C HIS A 148 -2.87 -11.81 18.39
N TRP A 149 -3.69 -10.78 18.17
CA TRP A 149 -4.65 -10.22 19.12
C TRP A 149 -6.01 -10.21 18.46
N ASN A 150 -7.01 -10.71 19.17
CA ASN A 150 -8.39 -10.68 18.71
C ASN A 150 -8.98 -9.25 18.73
N LEU A 151 -10.20 -9.09 18.25
CA LEU A 151 -10.87 -7.78 18.16
C LEU A 151 -11.08 -7.07 19.50
N VAL A 152 -11.06 -7.81 20.61
CA VAL A 152 -11.14 -7.23 21.96
C VAL A 152 -9.78 -7.02 22.60
N GLY A 153 -8.70 -7.26 21.84
CA GLY A 153 -7.32 -7.02 22.25
C GLY A 153 -6.73 -8.09 23.15
N GLU A 154 -7.30 -9.29 23.18
CA GLU A 154 -6.72 -10.43 23.90
C GLU A 154 -5.77 -11.19 22.99
N VAL A 155 -4.64 -11.64 23.53
CA VAL A 155 -3.70 -12.49 22.80
C VAL A 155 -4.34 -13.87 22.60
N ASP A 156 -4.57 -14.24 21.36
CA ASP A 156 -5.13 -15.55 20.95
C ASP A 156 -4.17 -16.33 20.04
N GLY A 157 -2.97 -15.80 19.79
CA GLY A 157 -1.91 -16.47 19.06
C GLY A 157 -0.53 -16.10 19.58
N THR A 158 0.36 -17.09 19.67
CA THR A 158 1.77 -16.92 20.06
C THR A 158 2.70 -17.58 19.04
N VAL A 159 3.94 -17.12 18.98
CA VAL A 159 4.98 -17.65 18.11
C VAL A 159 6.29 -17.72 18.89
N SER A 160 7.19 -18.62 18.52
CA SER A 160 8.49 -18.71 19.16
C SER A 160 9.33 -17.44 18.96
N LYS A 161 10.11 -17.08 19.95
CA LYS A 161 10.97 -15.89 19.95
C LYS A 161 11.83 -15.73 18.68
N PRO A 162 12.52 -16.78 18.18
CA PRO A 162 13.30 -16.63 16.94
C PRO A 162 12.43 -16.26 15.73
N VAL A 163 11.25 -16.87 15.61
CA VAL A 163 10.33 -16.58 14.50
C VAL A 163 9.78 -15.15 14.60
N ALA A 164 9.37 -14.71 15.79
CA ALA A 164 8.93 -13.34 16.04
C ALA A 164 10.03 -12.33 15.66
N THR A 165 11.27 -12.59 16.12
CA THR A 165 12.43 -11.74 15.81
C THR A 165 12.66 -11.59 14.31
N VAL A 166 12.64 -12.72 13.58
CA VAL A 166 12.84 -12.70 12.12
C VAL A 166 11.72 -11.94 11.43
N ILE A 167 10.45 -12.20 11.77
CA ILE A 167 9.31 -11.53 11.16
C ILE A 167 9.41 -10.01 11.36
N ASP A 168 9.63 -9.56 12.59
CA ASP A 168 9.66 -8.14 12.92
C ASP A 168 10.84 -7.42 12.25
N ILE A 169 12.04 -8.00 12.27
CA ILE A 169 13.23 -7.43 11.63
C ILE A 169 13.05 -7.38 10.10
N VAL A 170 12.59 -8.49 9.49
CA VAL A 170 12.39 -8.53 8.03
C VAL A 170 11.32 -7.52 7.61
N THR A 171 10.21 -7.43 8.34
CA THR A 171 9.15 -6.46 8.02
C THR A 171 9.64 -5.02 8.17
N ALA A 172 10.33 -4.70 9.26
CA ALA A 172 10.87 -3.36 9.50
C ALA A 172 11.91 -2.96 8.44
N THR A 173 12.84 -3.86 8.12
CA THR A 173 13.89 -3.61 7.12
C THR A 173 13.31 -3.54 5.70
N ALA A 174 12.30 -4.35 5.37
CA ALA A 174 11.56 -4.23 4.12
C ALA A 174 10.88 -2.87 3.99
N GLY A 175 10.24 -2.37 5.06
CA GLY A 175 9.67 -1.02 5.10
C GLY A 175 10.72 0.06 4.85
N ALA A 176 11.87 -0.01 5.52
CA ALA A 176 12.98 0.92 5.29
C ALA A 176 13.53 0.81 3.86
N GLY A 177 13.63 -0.41 3.31
CA GLY A 177 14.05 -0.66 1.94
C GLY A 177 13.10 -0.03 0.90
N LEU A 178 11.78 -0.19 1.08
CA LEU A 178 10.77 0.45 0.23
C LEU A 178 10.91 1.98 0.27
N ALA A 179 11.05 2.56 1.46
CA ALA A 179 11.25 4.00 1.61
C ALA A 179 12.55 4.47 0.95
N ALA A 180 13.65 3.73 1.07
CA ALA A 180 14.90 4.03 0.41
C ALA A 180 14.79 3.94 -1.13
N LEU A 181 14.10 2.93 -1.66
CA LEU A 181 13.82 2.80 -3.09
C LEU A 181 13.02 4.00 -3.63
N GLY A 182 12.06 4.51 -2.86
CA GLY A 182 11.33 5.73 -3.22
C GLY A 182 12.18 6.99 -3.10
N ALA A 183 13.05 7.07 -2.09
CA ALA A 183 13.90 8.23 -1.84
C ALA A 183 15.04 8.41 -2.86
N PHE A 184 15.65 7.29 -3.29
CA PHE A 184 16.87 7.29 -4.11
C PHE A 184 16.67 6.69 -5.51
N GLY A 185 15.52 6.07 -5.78
CA GLY A 185 15.23 5.44 -7.07
C GLY A 185 14.92 6.47 -8.16
N ALA A 186 15.38 6.18 -9.39
CA ALA A 186 15.03 6.95 -10.58
C ALA A 186 13.65 6.55 -11.12
N ARG A 187 12.58 6.97 -10.43
CA ARG A 187 11.18 6.71 -10.79
C ARG A 187 10.40 8.01 -10.83
N ASP A 188 9.20 7.97 -11.42
CA ASP A 188 8.29 9.10 -11.36
C ASP A 188 7.90 9.45 -9.89
N HIS A 189 7.51 10.68 -9.66
CA HIS A 189 7.23 11.20 -8.31
C HIS A 189 6.06 10.48 -7.63
N GLY A 190 5.05 10.05 -8.38
CA GLY A 190 3.92 9.29 -7.84
C GLY A 190 4.35 7.92 -7.30
N THR A 191 5.14 7.16 -8.08
CA THR A 191 5.71 5.87 -7.64
C THR A 191 6.62 6.05 -6.43
N ARG A 192 7.49 7.07 -6.42
CA ARG A 192 8.37 7.40 -5.30
C ARG A 192 7.57 7.69 -4.04
N THR A 193 6.53 8.51 -4.15
CA THR A 193 5.63 8.84 -3.03
C THR A 193 4.96 7.60 -2.47
N GLY A 194 4.41 6.74 -3.32
CA GLY A 194 3.80 5.48 -2.90
C GLY A 194 4.77 4.57 -2.16
N LEU A 195 6.00 4.42 -2.66
CA LEU A 195 7.03 3.60 -2.03
C LEU A 195 7.46 4.13 -0.67
N VAL A 196 7.67 5.46 -0.54
CA VAL A 196 8.05 6.06 0.75
C VAL A 196 6.92 5.94 1.76
N ALA A 197 5.67 6.22 1.36
CA ALA A 197 4.51 6.10 2.25
C ALA A 197 4.24 4.65 2.67
N ALA A 198 4.30 3.70 1.75
CA ALA A 198 4.17 2.27 2.05
C ALA A 198 5.28 1.81 2.99
N GLY A 199 6.52 2.23 2.72
CA GLY A 199 7.67 1.94 3.58
C GLY A 199 7.50 2.49 5.00
N ALA A 200 6.99 3.71 5.14
CA ALA A 200 6.72 4.32 6.45
C ALA A 200 5.64 3.55 7.22
N GLY A 201 4.52 3.20 6.57
CA GLY A 201 3.47 2.40 7.18
C GLY A 201 3.96 1.03 7.61
N THR A 202 4.71 0.34 6.74
CA THR A 202 5.25 -1.00 7.02
C THR A 202 6.23 -0.98 8.20
N ALA A 203 7.19 -0.05 8.22
CA ALA A 203 8.15 0.07 9.30
C ALA A 203 7.48 0.45 10.64
N ALA A 204 6.49 1.36 10.60
CA ALA A 204 5.70 1.72 11.78
C ALA A 204 4.91 0.52 12.33
N THR A 205 4.28 -0.26 11.46
CA THR A 205 3.55 -1.48 11.84
C THR A 205 4.48 -2.47 12.53
N ALA A 206 5.65 -2.75 11.94
CA ALA A 206 6.63 -3.67 12.54
C ALA A 206 7.10 -3.19 13.91
N ALA A 207 7.41 -1.90 14.05
CA ALA A 207 7.81 -1.30 15.33
C ALA A 207 6.69 -1.40 16.38
N MET A 208 5.44 -1.15 16.00
CA MET A 208 4.30 -1.28 16.90
C MET A 208 4.04 -2.72 17.32
N ILE A 209 4.16 -3.69 16.40
CA ILE A 209 4.04 -5.11 16.74
C ILE A 209 5.15 -5.49 17.72
N THR A 210 6.40 -5.07 17.48
CA THR A 210 7.53 -5.30 18.39
C THR A 210 7.26 -4.75 19.78
N VAL A 211 6.72 -3.52 19.88
CA VAL A 211 6.30 -2.94 21.16
C VAL A 211 5.15 -3.72 21.78
N GLY A 212 4.15 -4.10 20.99
CA GLY A 212 2.98 -4.88 21.45
C GLY A 212 3.35 -6.21 22.06
N ARG A 213 4.36 -6.90 21.50
CA ARG A 213 4.85 -8.19 22.05
C ARG A 213 5.31 -8.08 23.52
N VAL A 214 5.76 -6.88 23.93
CA VAL A 214 6.24 -6.62 25.28
C VAL A 214 5.20 -5.88 26.13
N ALA A 215 4.56 -4.87 25.56
CA ALA A 215 3.63 -3.99 26.28
C ALA A 215 2.21 -4.53 26.37
N ALA A 216 1.84 -5.47 25.48
CA ALA A 216 0.51 -6.07 25.42
C ALA A 216 0.55 -7.61 25.52
N PRO A 217 1.19 -8.19 26.55
CA PRO A 217 1.31 -9.65 26.69
C PRO A 217 -0.01 -10.35 27.10
N GLY A 218 -1.04 -9.58 27.44
CA GLY A 218 -2.37 -10.05 27.84
C GLY A 218 -3.47 -9.28 27.12
N LYS A 219 -4.47 -8.80 27.88
CA LYS A 219 -5.57 -8.02 27.32
C LYS A 219 -5.18 -6.56 27.11
N ALA A 220 -5.15 -6.12 25.85
CA ALA A 220 -4.79 -4.77 25.44
C ALA A 220 -5.73 -4.23 24.36
N PRO A 221 -6.96 -3.79 24.70
CA PRO A 221 -7.96 -3.36 23.72
C PRO A 221 -7.52 -2.14 22.90
N TRP A 222 -6.54 -1.39 23.40
CA TRP A 222 -5.93 -0.24 22.71
C TRP A 222 -5.00 -0.66 21.54
N PHE A 223 -4.49 -1.89 21.54
CA PHE A 223 -3.41 -2.31 20.64
C PHE A 223 -3.87 -2.34 19.17
N GLY A 224 -5.02 -2.98 18.88
CA GLY A 224 -5.56 -3.04 17.51
C GLY A 224 -5.81 -1.65 16.88
N PRO A 225 -6.56 -0.77 17.55
CA PRO A 225 -6.72 0.63 17.11
C PRO A 225 -5.40 1.38 16.93
N SER A 226 -4.43 1.19 17.84
CA SER A 226 -3.12 1.82 17.74
C SER A 226 -2.32 1.31 16.54
N LEU A 227 -2.40 0.02 16.24
CA LEU A 227 -1.73 -0.58 15.07
C LEU A 227 -2.26 0.01 13.76
N LEU A 228 -3.59 0.14 13.64
CA LEU A 228 -4.24 0.78 12.48
C LEU A 228 -3.86 2.26 12.39
N ALA A 229 -3.85 2.98 13.52
CA ALA A 229 -3.42 4.37 13.58
C ALA A 229 -1.93 4.53 13.21
N GLY A 230 -1.07 3.61 13.64
CA GLY A 230 0.35 3.58 13.29
C GLY A 230 0.58 3.39 11.80
N LEU A 231 -0.08 2.37 11.21
CA LEU A 231 0.00 2.09 9.77
C LEU A 231 -0.51 3.27 8.94
N GLY A 232 -1.76 3.66 9.15
CA GLY A 232 -2.41 4.73 8.40
C GLY A 232 -1.82 6.10 8.70
N GLY A 233 -1.51 6.37 9.97
CA GLY A 233 -0.94 7.64 10.42
C GLY A 233 0.46 7.89 9.87
N ALA A 234 1.35 6.87 9.88
CA ALA A 234 2.69 7.01 9.34
C ALA A 234 2.68 7.22 7.81
N ALA A 235 1.90 6.42 7.09
CA ALA A 235 1.72 6.59 5.64
C ALA A 235 1.09 7.96 5.31
N GLY A 236 0.00 8.31 5.98
CA GLY A 236 -0.70 9.57 5.77
C GLY A 236 0.14 10.80 6.11
N ALA A 237 0.85 10.79 7.23
CA ALA A 237 1.77 11.88 7.59
C ALA A 237 2.89 12.06 6.56
N THR A 238 3.40 10.95 6.02
CA THR A 238 4.40 10.96 4.95
C THR A 238 3.84 11.61 3.68
N LEU A 239 2.64 11.20 3.24
CA LEU A 239 1.97 11.78 2.08
C LEU A 239 1.71 13.27 2.25
N LEU A 240 1.15 13.68 3.40
CA LEU A 240 0.90 15.09 3.70
C LEU A 240 2.20 15.91 3.76
N GLY A 241 3.27 15.33 4.31
CA GLY A 241 4.59 15.97 4.35
C GLY A 241 5.18 16.21 2.97
N LEU A 242 5.10 15.21 2.08
CA LEU A 242 5.57 15.30 0.71
C LEU A 242 4.74 16.29 -0.13
N ALA A 243 3.40 16.27 0.00
CA ALA A 243 2.51 17.22 -0.65
C ALA A 243 2.82 18.67 -0.24
N ARG A 244 2.97 18.93 1.07
CA ARG A 244 3.36 20.26 1.58
C ARG A 244 4.74 20.71 1.09
N ALA A 245 5.68 19.77 0.96
CA ALA A 245 7.02 20.09 0.43
C ALA A 245 6.96 20.47 -1.06
N GLY A 246 6.15 19.79 -1.86
CA GLY A 246 5.86 20.13 -3.26
C GLY A 246 5.29 21.54 -3.39
N ARG A 247 4.19 21.81 -2.68
CA ARG A 247 3.55 23.13 -2.69
C ARG A 247 4.50 24.28 -2.30
N ARG A 248 5.32 24.09 -1.26
CA ARG A 248 6.33 25.10 -0.89
C ARG A 248 7.40 25.28 -1.95
N ALA A 249 7.70 24.28 -2.75
CA ALA A 249 8.65 24.40 -3.84
C ALA A 249 8.05 25.19 -5.03
N GLU A 250 6.76 24.98 -5.34
CA GLU A 250 6.01 25.75 -6.33
C GLU A 250 5.96 27.23 -5.95
N GLN A 251 5.46 27.54 -4.77
CA GLN A 251 5.37 28.92 -4.27
C GLN A 251 6.71 29.67 -4.31
N ARG A 252 7.83 28.99 -4.11
CA ARG A 252 9.15 29.60 -4.23
C ARG A 252 9.59 29.89 -5.67
N ARG A 253 9.10 29.12 -6.64
CA ARG A 253 9.36 29.37 -8.08
C ARG A 253 8.57 30.56 -8.58
N ASP A 254 7.34 30.73 -8.10
CA ASP A 254 6.46 31.83 -8.51
C ASP A 254 6.90 33.21 -7.98
N LEU A 255 7.73 33.23 -6.93
CA LEU A 255 8.23 34.44 -6.27
C LEU A 255 9.64 34.87 -6.76
N GLY A 256 10.30 34.11 -7.62
CA GLY A 256 11.66 34.35 -8.14
C GLY A 256 11.72 34.59 -9.61
#